data_aecae904dcf7424ce2eef097c930f90f
#
_entry.id   aecae904dcf7424ce2eef097c930f90f
#
_cell.length_a   1.000
_cell.length_b   1.000
_cell.length_c   1.000
_cell.angle_alpha   90.00
_cell.angle_beta   90.00
_cell.angle_gamma   90.00
#
_symmetry.space_group_name_H-M   'P 1'
#
loop_
_entity.id
_entity.type
_entity.pdbx_description
1 polymer ?
#
loop_
_entity_poly.entity_id
_entity_poly.type
_entity_poly.pdbx_seq_one_letter_code
_entity_poly.pdbx_strand_id
1 'polypeptide(L)'
;MFAVIKRGIMIQEIKIKNFRSFKEEVTFSFEASNDKFAEDSQVVQINENVRLLRFAVVYGYNASGKSNLLHAIDFLHYFWIYKPGGMDEGTNVDPFKLDRTSSNEPTRFDLIFYVGNTKYSYQLELDRQQVYWEKLSYYKSTQPIMLFERRWENNQSVIDFNNSGNGDKVSAAVKELITINCLKNMSFFMARNQVNVSLPLIDAAKDWMKGQIMPAIYPHTNLTNYAQRRTSTNQAITKHIVDFLHEADFNITNIQSNVINQVISNDAIKFFLEDANTTQEEKERIRKEKTIRQIRTIFEHTIEMEEGKETYSMEWENESVGTMRTFGLEAALFEAVQTQSLLPIDEVDTSLHPKLLEKILFEYLRTPSRTQLLVATHNDGLLDLVDDLIRKDSVWFTEKKKSGVTDLYKLTDFRGVNRLSSIREAYRNKRFGATMN
;
A
#
# COMPACT_ATOMS: atom_id res chain seq x y z
N MET A 1 -29.87 8.91 2.49
CA MET A 1 -28.52 8.84 1.91
C MET A 1 -27.54 9.30 3.00
N PHE A 2 -27.08 8.39 3.85
CA PHE A 2 -26.13 8.71 4.91
C PHE A 2 -24.76 8.90 4.26
N ALA A 3 -24.27 10.12 4.26
CA ALA A 3 -22.86 10.38 3.98
C ALA A 3 -22.06 9.62 5.04
N VAL A 4 -21.48 8.49 4.67
CA VAL A 4 -20.43 7.84 5.44
C VAL A 4 -19.30 8.87 5.45
N ILE A 5 -19.14 9.60 6.53
CA ILE A 5 -17.96 10.39 6.79
C ILE A 5 -16.82 9.38 6.75
N LYS A 6 -16.10 9.32 5.63
CA LYS A 6 -14.88 8.49 5.49
C LYS A 6 -13.91 9.02 6.54
N ARG A 7 -13.84 8.32 7.68
CA ARG A 7 -12.93 8.66 8.78
C ARG A 7 -11.54 8.38 8.25
N GLY A 8 -10.79 9.43 7.94
CA GLY A 8 -9.43 9.33 7.45
C GLY A 8 -8.57 8.48 8.39
N ILE A 9 -7.66 7.73 7.85
CA ILE A 9 -6.94 6.66 8.52
C ILE A 9 -5.47 6.79 8.20
N MET A 10 -4.62 6.52 9.19
CA MET A 10 -3.18 6.67 9.01
C MET A 10 -2.40 5.62 9.80
N ILE A 11 -1.37 5.07 9.19
CA ILE A 11 -0.33 4.32 9.89
C ILE A 11 0.55 5.32 10.63
N GLN A 12 0.81 5.05 11.90
CA GLN A 12 1.81 5.75 12.69
C GLN A 12 3.16 5.05 12.59
N GLU A 13 3.20 3.75 12.88
CA GLU A 13 4.44 2.98 13.01
C GLU A 13 4.21 1.52 12.66
N ILE A 14 5.22 0.90 12.05
CA ILE A 14 5.33 -0.55 11.90
C ILE A 14 6.71 -1.03 12.36
N LYS A 15 6.75 -2.05 13.22
CA LYS A 15 7.96 -2.79 13.56
C LYS A 15 7.94 -4.15 12.90
N ILE A 16 9.09 -4.56 12.43
CA ILE A 16 9.25 -5.78 11.64
C ILE A 16 10.49 -6.51 12.14
N LYS A 17 10.35 -7.79 12.50
CA LYS A 17 11.47 -8.65 12.88
C LYS A 17 11.38 -9.98 12.17
N ASN A 18 12.53 -10.49 11.75
CA ASN A 18 12.66 -11.77 11.06
C ASN A 18 11.75 -11.90 9.82
N PHE A 19 11.77 -10.89 8.95
CA PHE A 19 11.01 -10.88 7.70
C PHE A 19 11.92 -10.51 6.53
N ARG A 20 12.05 -11.40 5.54
CA ARG A 20 12.88 -11.25 4.33
C ARG A 20 14.33 -10.85 4.68
N SER A 21 14.74 -9.60 4.42
CA SER A 21 16.08 -9.12 4.77
C SER A 21 16.17 -8.41 6.13
N PHE A 22 15.04 -8.19 6.80
CA PHE A 22 14.99 -7.66 8.17
C PHE A 22 15.12 -8.79 9.19
N LYS A 23 16.34 -9.15 9.55
CA LYS A 23 16.60 -10.15 10.60
C LYS A 23 16.30 -9.59 11.98
N GLU A 24 16.96 -8.49 12.29
CA GLU A 24 16.73 -7.76 13.55
C GLU A 24 15.48 -6.89 13.44
N GLU A 25 14.94 -6.45 14.56
CA GLU A 25 13.81 -5.54 14.58
C GLU A 25 14.17 -4.20 13.96
N VAL A 26 13.39 -3.79 12.96
CA VAL A 26 13.44 -2.47 12.36
C VAL A 26 12.13 -1.74 12.60
N THR A 27 12.19 -0.42 12.72
CA THR A 27 11.02 0.43 12.93
C THR A 27 10.90 1.43 11.79
N PHE A 28 9.75 1.45 11.12
CA PHE A 28 9.36 2.48 10.17
C PHE A 28 8.22 3.31 10.76
N SER A 29 8.29 4.65 10.64
CA SER A 29 7.29 5.54 11.23
C SER A 29 6.95 6.71 10.32
N PHE A 30 5.67 7.05 10.24
CA PHE A 30 5.17 8.29 9.66
C PHE A 30 5.07 9.43 10.68
N GLU A 31 5.61 9.31 11.89
CA GLU A 31 5.61 10.42 12.84
C GLU A 31 6.40 11.61 12.31
N ALA A 32 5.75 12.78 12.34
CA ALA A 32 6.36 14.04 11.97
C ALA A 32 7.22 14.59 13.12
N SER A 33 8.41 15.08 12.78
CA SER A 33 9.24 15.86 13.71
C SER A 33 8.63 17.23 14.00
N ASN A 34 9.27 18.00 14.88
CA ASN A 34 8.84 19.38 15.17
C ASN A 34 9.14 20.40 14.07
N ASP A 35 9.69 19.96 12.94
CA ASP A 35 9.93 20.82 11.78
C ASP A 35 8.59 21.36 11.24
N LYS A 36 8.57 22.65 10.90
CA LYS A 36 7.40 23.38 10.41
C LYS A 36 7.33 23.49 8.89
N PHE A 37 8.34 23.01 8.17
CA PHE A 37 8.34 23.01 6.72
C PHE A 37 7.15 22.20 6.20
N ALA A 38 6.40 22.77 5.26
CA ALA A 38 5.22 22.17 4.62
C ALA A 38 4.21 21.51 5.61
N GLU A 39 4.07 22.05 6.83
CA GLU A 39 3.22 21.49 7.90
C GLU A 39 1.76 21.38 7.44
N ASP A 40 1.22 22.42 6.81
CA ASP A 40 -0.20 22.49 6.41
C ASP A 40 -0.57 21.50 5.31
N SER A 41 0.40 21.09 4.49
CA SER A 41 0.16 20.23 3.33
C SER A 41 0.62 18.78 3.51
N GLN A 42 1.67 18.53 4.32
CA GLN A 42 2.31 17.22 4.44
C GLN A 42 2.14 16.57 5.82
N VAL A 43 1.59 17.29 6.79
CA VAL A 43 1.38 16.77 8.14
C VAL A 43 -0.11 16.78 8.48
N VAL A 44 -0.59 15.68 9.03
CA VAL A 44 -1.94 15.56 9.57
C VAL A 44 -1.87 15.55 11.08
N GLN A 45 -2.50 16.54 11.71
CA GLN A 45 -2.69 16.55 13.15
C GLN A 45 -3.82 15.57 13.52
N ILE A 46 -3.47 14.49 14.21
CA ILE A 46 -4.43 13.48 14.69
C ILE A 46 -5.04 13.92 16.02
N ASN A 47 -4.20 14.39 16.94
CA ASN A 47 -4.57 14.95 18.24
C ASN A 47 -3.45 15.89 18.72
N GLU A 48 -3.56 16.45 19.93
CA GLU A 48 -2.59 17.41 20.45
C GLU A 48 -1.12 16.91 20.44
N ASN A 49 -0.91 15.60 20.57
CA ASN A 49 0.41 15.01 20.71
C ASN A 49 0.88 14.19 19.50
N VAL A 50 0.02 13.95 18.51
CA VAL A 50 0.32 13.06 17.39
C VAL A 50 0.15 13.77 16.07
N ARG A 51 1.25 13.86 15.33
CA ARG A 51 1.37 14.46 14.00
C ARG A 51 1.94 13.42 13.06
N LEU A 52 1.25 13.13 11.97
CA LEU A 52 1.64 12.09 11.02
C LEU A 52 1.91 12.67 9.64
N LEU A 53 2.96 12.17 9.02
CA LEU A 53 3.36 12.50 7.66
C LEU A 53 2.42 11.83 6.65
N ARG A 54 2.16 12.52 5.56
CA ARG A 54 1.43 12.00 4.40
C ARG A 54 2.34 11.34 3.37
N PHE A 55 3.63 11.55 3.48
CA PHE A 55 4.62 11.07 2.53
C PHE A 55 5.83 10.49 3.24
N ALA A 56 6.36 9.41 2.70
CA ALA A 56 7.67 8.89 3.04
C ALA A 56 8.34 8.33 1.80
N VAL A 57 9.64 8.57 1.67
CA VAL A 57 10.49 8.03 0.60
C VAL A 57 11.64 7.24 1.18
N VAL A 58 11.84 6.03 0.65
CA VAL A 58 12.88 5.09 1.08
C VAL A 58 13.94 4.97 -0.01
N TYR A 59 15.17 5.39 0.32
CA TYR A 59 16.33 5.30 -0.54
C TYR A 59 17.21 4.10 -0.21
N GLY A 60 17.96 3.67 -1.19
CA GLY A 60 18.98 2.65 -1.06
C GLY A 60 19.35 2.06 -2.40
N TYR A 61 20.51 1.44 -2.50
CA TYR A 61 20.95 0.76 -3.72
C TYR A 61 20.09 -0.49 -4.02
N ASN A 62 20.26 -1.06 -5.22
CA ASN A 62 19.54 -2.27 -5.61
C ASN A 62 19.83 -3.41 -4.63
N ALA A 63 18.77 -4.15 -4.25
CA ALA A 63 18.80 -5.20 -3.25
C ALA A 63 19.13 -4.76 -1.80
N SER A 64 19.10 -3.46 -1.47
CA SER A 64 19.30 -2.96 -0.10
C SER A 64 18.18 -3.35 0.87
N GLY A 65 16.98 -3.68 0.36
CA GLY A 65 15.83 -4.07 1.18
C GLY A 65 14.65 -3.09 1.15
N LYS A 66 14.66 -2.04 0.32
CA LYS A 66 13.55 -1.08 0.14
C LYS A 66 12.21 -1.76 -0.07
N SER A 67 12.14 -2.63 -1.07
CA SER A 67 10.93 -3.37 -1.41
C SER A 67 10.42 -4.27 -0.27
N ASN A 68 11.30 -4.68 0.65
CA ASN A 68 10.90 -5.56 1.76
C ASN A 68 10.04 -4.84 2.81
N LEU A 69 10.17 -3.50 2.93
CA LEU A 69 9.24 -2.70 3.75
C LEU A 69 7.83 -2.71 3.13
N LEU A 70 7.73 -2.51 1.81
CA LEU A 70 6.45 -2.54 1.11
C LEU A 70 5.83 -3.95 1.19
N HIS A 71 6.65 -4.98 0.99
CA HIS A 71 6.20 -6.38 1.15
C HIS A 71 5.70 -6.71 2.56
N ALA A 72 6.23 -6.08 3.60
CA ALA A 72 5.73 -6.27 4.97
C ALA A 72 4.30 -5.72 5.14
N ILE A 73 4.02 -4.56 4.53
CA ILE A 73 2.67 -3.97 4.53
C ILE A 73 1.70 -4.83 3.70
N ASP A 74 2.12 -5.26 2.49
CA ASP A 74 1.32 -6.15 1.64
C ASP A 74 1.04 -7.48 2.34
N PHE A 75 2.04 -8.04 3.04
CA PHE A 75 1.86 -9.27 3.80
C PHE A 75 0.79 -9.10 4.88
N LEU A 76 0.83 -8.04 5.68
CA LEU A 76 -0.17 -7.78 6.71
C LEU A 76 -1.56 -7.58 6.10
N HIS A 77 -1.66 -6.79 5.02
CA HIS A 77 -2.92 -6.60 4.31
C HIS A 77 -3.50 -7.93 3.82
N TYR A 78 -2.69 -8.73 3.12
CA TYR A 78 -3.08 -10.04 2.63
C TYR A 78 -3.49 -10.97 3.79
N PHE A 79 -2.67 -11.08 4.85
CA PHE A 79 -2.89 -11.98 5.97
C PHE A 79 -4.21 -11.70 6.73
N TRP A 80 -4.63 -10.44 6.81
CA TRP A 80 -5.89 -10.08 7.48
C TRP A 80 -7.13 -10.52 6.70
N ILE A 81 -7.04 -10.64 5.38
CA ILE A 81 -8.19 -10.89 4.50
C ILE A 81 -8.18 -12.26 3.81
N TYR A 82 -7.03 -12.95 3.83
CA TYR A 82 -6.88 -14.24 3.15
C TYR A 82 -7.48 -15.37 3.97
N LYS A 83 -8.31 -16.19 3.30
CA LYS A 83 -8.85 -17.42 3.86
C LYS A 83 -8.10 -18.62 3.27
N PRO A 84 -7.31 -19.35 4.10
CA PRO A 84 -6.66 -20.57 3.63
C PRO A 84 -7.70 -21.65 3.28
N GLY A 85 -7.40 -22.50 2.32
CA GLY A 85 -8.26 -23.61 1.91
C GLY A 85 -8.31 -24.73 2.95
N GLY A 86 -7.32 -24.83 3.85
CA GLY A 86 -7.26 -25.83 4.91
C GLY A 86 -6.10 -25.59 5.88
N MET A 87 -5.99 -26.46 6.89
CA MET A 87 -4.95 -26.39 7.92
C MET A 87 -3.55 -26.77 7.41
N ASP A 88 -3.46 -27.38 6.24
CA ASP A 88 -2.19 -27.84 5.63
C ASP A 88 -1.50 -26.75 4.82
N GLU A 89 -2.21 -25.65 4.52
CA GLU A 89 -1.61 -24.50 3.88
C GLU A 89 -0.69 -23.74 4.86
N GLY A 90 0.33 -23.06 4.31
CA GLY A 90 1.20 -22.17 5.10
C GLY A 90 0.55 -20.80 5.34
N THR A 91 1.20 -20.00 6.21
CA THR A 91 0.84 -18.59 6.45
C THR A 91 1.34 -17.66 5.34
N ASN A 92 2.20 -18.14 4.44
CA ASN A 92 2.91 -17.41 3.39
C ASN A 92 3.89 -16.33 3.91
N VAL A 93 4.22 -16.34 5.20
CA VAL A 93 5.28 -15.47 5.73
C VAL A 93 6.65 -15.89 5.20
N ASP A 94 7.51 -14.92 4.93
CA ASP A 94 8.85 -15.16 4.38
C ASP A 94 9.92 -14.66 5.38
N PRO A 95 10.42 -15.54 6.31
CA PRO A 95 11.42 -15.15 7.30
C PRO A 95 12.78 -14.91 6.66
N PHE A 96 13.72 -14.32 7.42
CA PHE A 96 15.11 -14.18 7.00
C PHE A 96 15.75 -15.57 6.74
N LYS A 97 16.49 -15.68 5.61
CA LYS A 97 17.00 -16.97 5.11
C LYS A 97 18.52 -17.07 5.07
N LEU A 98 19.24 -15.99 5.38
CA LEU A 98 20.68 -15.93 5.17
C LEU A 98 21.49 -16.28 6.43
N ASP A 99 20.89 -17.12 7.30
CA ASP A 99 21.56 -17.79 8.40
C ASP A 99 20.95 -19.17 8.67
N ARG A 100 21.45 -19.85 9.70
CA ARG A 100 21.04 -21.24 10.00
C ARG A 100 19.79 -21.37 10.85
N THR A 101 19.36 -20.32 11.54
CA THR A 101 18.34 -20.38 12.59
C THR A 101 17.08 -19.58 12.25
N SER A 102 17.24 -18.38 11.74
CA SER A 102 16.13 -17.43 11.55
C SER A 102 14.97 -17.94 10.70
N SER A 103 15.24 -18.86 9.74
CA SER A 103 14.18 -19.48 8.92
C SER A 103 13.21 -20.34 9.74
N ASN A 104 13.61 -20.75 10.96
CA ASN A 104 12.82 -21.56 11.89
C ASN A 104 12.34 -20.75 13.11
N GLU A 105 12.69 -19.48 13.17
CA GLU A 105 12.24 -18.56 14.23
C GLU A 105 10.97 -17.82 13.76
N PRO A 106 10.09 -17.41 14.67
CA PRO A 106 8.91 -16.63 14.33
C PRO A 106 9.27 -15.26 13.72
N THR A 107 8.46 -14.85 12.74
CA THR A 107 8.38 -13.47 12.29
C THR A 107 7.47 -12.68 13.21
N ARG A 108 7.83 -11.42 13.50
CA ARG A 108 7.02 -10.54 14.32
C ARG A 108 6.72 -9.22 13.62
N PHE A 109 5.45 -8.79 13.75
CA PHE A 109 4.97 -7.49 13.34
C PHE A 109 4.28 -6.78 14.50
N ASP A 110 4.60 -5.50 14.70
CA ASP A 110 3.86 -4.60 15.59
C ASP A 110 3.41 -3.39 14.75
N LEU A 111 2.11 -3.13 14.65
CA LEU A 111 1.53 -2.06 13.85
C LEU A 111 0.73 -1.11 14.73
N ILE A 112 1.03 0.18 14.64
CA ILE A 112 0.26 1.27 15.28
C ILE A 112 -0.42 2.08 14.19
N PHE A 113 -1.73 2.23 14.28
CA PHE A 113 -2.53 2.93 13.29
C PHE A 113 -3.73 3.62 13.91
N TYR A 114 -4.37 4.49 13.13
CA TYR A 114 -5.54 5.24 13.53
C TYR A 114 -6.73 4.94 12.61
N VAL A 115 -7.90 4.73 13.19
CA VAL A 115 -9.18 4.71 12.50
C VAL A 115 -9.98 5.95 12.93
N GLY A 116 -10.03 6.96 12.08
CA GLY A 116 -10.42 8.31 12.50
C GLY A 116 -9.39 8.89 13.47
N ASN A 117 -9.82 9.18 14.68
CA ASN A 117 -8.92 9.63 15.76
C ASN A 117 -8.68 8.55 16.82
N THR A 118 -9.19 7.34 16.62
CA THR A 118 -9.00 6.23 17.54
C THR A 118 -7.71 5.49 17.20
N LYS A 119 -6.78 5.43 18.16
CA LYS A 119 -5.51 4.70 18.04
C LYS A 119 -5.75 3.21 18.27
N TYR A 120 -5.12 2.39 17.43
CA TYR A 120 -5.06 0.94 17.56
C TYR A 120 -3.61 0.47 17.60
N SER A 121 -3.37 -0.66 18.25
CA SER A 121 -2.15 -1.44 18.12
C SER A 121 -2.50 -2.89 17.79
N TYR A 122 -1.83 -3.41 16.77
CA TYR A 122 -1.94 -4.79 16.34
C TYR A 122 -0.57 -5.46 16.42
N GLN A 123 -0.53 -6.65 16.97
CA GLN A 123 0.68 -7.42 17.17
C GLN A 123 0.47 -8.83 16.64
N LEU A 124 1.46 -9.35 15.94
CA LEU A 124 1.40 -10.66 15.28
C LEU A 124 2.75 -11.35 15.37
N GLU A 125 2.74 -12.61 15.84
CA GLU A 125 3.88 -13.51 15.85
C GLU A 125 3.49 -14.83 15.18
N LEU A 126 4.19 -15.20 14.10
CA LEU A 126 3.88 -16.36 13.29
C LEU A 126 5.14 -16.91 12.62
N ASP A 127 5.05 -18.17 12.20
CA ASP A 127 5.99 -18.77 11.26
C ASP A 127 5.29 -19.21 9.98
N ARG A 128 5.97 -19.97 9.14
CA ARG A 128 5.42 -20.47 7.87
C ARG A 128 4.23 -21.41 8.04
N GLN A 129 4.00 -21.97 9.21
CA GLN A 129 2.99 -22.99 9.45
C GLN A 129 1.82 -22.48 10.28
N GLN A 130 2.10 -21.56 11.25
CA GLN A 130 1.09 -21.18 12.23
C GLN A 130 1.33 -19.80 12.84
N VAL A 131 0.26 -19.27 13.42
CA VAL A 131 0.25 -18.10 14.28
C VAL A 131 0.46 -18.56 15.72
N TYR A 132 1.48 -18.02 16.38
CA TYR A 132 1.74 -18.26 17.80
C TYR A 132 0.98 -17.29 18.67
N TRP A 133 0.95 -16.03 18.26
CA TRP A 133 0.31 -14.97 19.02
C TRP A 133 -0.22 -13.86 18.08
N GLU A 134 -1.43 -13.38 18.39
CA GLU A 134 -2.08 -12.29 17.66
C GLU A 134 -2.91 -11.48 18.63
N LYS A 135 -2.76 -10.14 18.63
CA LYS A 135 -3.43 -9.25 19.56
C LYS A 135 -3.84 -7.95 18.91
N LEU A 136 -5.05 -7.51 19.20
CA LEU A 136 -5.55 -6.18 18.87
C LEU A 136 -5.91 -5.44 20.14
N SER A 137 -5.43 -4.21 20.27
CA SER A 137 -5.83 -3.27 21.32
C SER A 137 -6.21 -1.93 20.71
N TYR A 138 -7.05 -1.16 21.41
CA TYR A 138 -7.32 0.23 21.07
C TYR A 138 -7.05 1.13 22.27
N TYR A 139 -6.96 2.44 22.03
CA TYR A 139 -6.63 3.42 23.06
C TYR A 139 -7.78 4.41 23.22
N LYS A 140 -8.40 4.39 24.40
CA LYS A 140 -9.35 5.41 24.84
C LYS A 140 -8.61 6.56 25.55
N SER A 141 -7.45 6.24 26.12
CA SER A 141 -6.53 7.16 26.78
C SER A 141 -5.08 6.71 26.47
N THR A 142 -4.13 6.94 27.33
CA THR A 142 -2.73 6.52 27.16
C THR A 142 -2.50 5.00 27.30
N GLN A 143 -3.38 4.31 28.02
CA GLN A 143 -3.27 2.86 28.22
C GLN A 143 -4.04 2.07 27.16
N PRO A 144 -3.43 0.99 26.61
CA PRO A 144 -4.11 0.12 25.66
C PRO A 144 -5.20 -0.70 26.36
N ILE A 145 -6.34 -0.81 25.69
CA ILE A 145 -7.44 -1.69 26.08
C ILE A 145 -7.44 -2.85 25.07
N MET A 146 -7.16 -4.05 25.52
CA MET A 146 -7.21 -5.25 24.69
C MET A 146 -8.63 -5.45 24.13
N LEU A 147 -8.76 -5.72 22.85
CA LEU A 147 -10.00 -6.14 22.21
C LEU A 147 -10.06 -7.65 22.09
N PHE A 148 -9.01 -8.25 21.56
CA PHE A 148 -8.78 -9.69 21.61
C PHE A 148 -7.29 -10.00 21.75
N GLU A 149 -7.01 -11.18 22.31
CA GLU A 149 -5.71 -11.82 22.30
C GLU A 149 -5.89 -13.30 21.95
N ARG A 150 -5.14 -13.74 20.95
CA ARG A 150 -5.12 -15.12 20.49
C ARG A 150 -3.75 -15.72 20.73
N ARG A 151 -3.75 -16.95 21.24
CA ARG A 151 -2.54 -17.79 21.42
C ARG A 151 -2.77 -19.17 20.83
N TRP A 152 -1.69 -19.80 20.41
CA TRP A 152 -1.72 -21.21 19.98
C TRP A 152 -1.24 -22.08 21.16
N GLU A 153 -2.16 -22.82 21.76
CA GLU A 153 -1.91 -23.67 22.93
C GLU A 153 -2.57 -25.03 22.74
N ASN A 154 -1.89 -26.10 23.13
CA ASN A 154 -2.43 -27.47 23.06
C ASN A 154 -3.05 -27.85 21.70
N ASN A 155 -2.39 -27.45 20.59
CA ASN A 155 -2.83 -27.68 19.22
C ASN A 155 -4.18 -27.02 18.84
N GLN A 156 -4.55 -25.95 19.50
CA GLN A 156 -5.75 -25.17 19.17
C GLN A 156 -5.54 -23.67 19.40
N SER A 157 -6.37 -22.88 18.73
CA SER A 157 -6.46 -21.45 19.02
C SER A 157 -7.15 -21.23 20.38
N VAL A 158 -6.54 -20.45 21.27
CA VAL A 158 -7.16 -19.94 22.48
C VAL A 158 -7.33 -18.43 22.31
N ILE A 159 -8.58 -17.96 22.38
CA ILE A 159 -8.88 -16.53 22.14
C ILE A 159 -9.53 -15.94 23.37
N ASP A 160 -8.97 -14.83 23.86
CA ASP A 160 -9.52 -14.07 24.98
C ASP A 160 -10.01 -12.70 24.48
N PHE A 161 -11.15 -12.27 25.02
CA PHE A 161 -11.75 -10.97 24.77
C PHE A 161 -11.84 -10.16 26.05
N ASN A 162 -11.70 -8.85 25.92
CA ASN A 162 -11.93 -7.97 27.07
C ASN A 162 -13.42 -7.72 27.29
N ASN A 163 -13.97 -8.30 28.33
CA ASN A 163 -15.37 -8.12 28.72
C ASN A 163 -15.58 -7.08 29.85
N SER A 164 -14.57 -6.24 30.15
CA SER A 164 -14.64 -5.25 31.26
C SER A 164 -15.54 -4.02 30.96
N GLY A 165 -16.32 -4.05 29.88
CA GLY A 165 -17.24 -2.97 29.50
C GLY A 165 -16.63 -1.86 28.64
N ASN A 166 -15.32 -1.87 28.42
CA ASN A 166 -14.59 -0.92 27.56
C ASN A 166 -14.24 -1.49 26.18
N GLY A 167 -14.67 -2.69 25.84
CA GLY A 167 -14.45 -3.35 24.55
C GLY A 167 -15.75 -3.75 23.87
N ASP A 168 -15.64 -4.50 22.77
CA ASP A 168 -16.78 -5.15 22.14
C ASP A 168 -17.36 -6.22 23.08
N LYS A 169 -18.67 -6.27 23.21
CA LYS A 169 -19.33 -7.29 24.04
C LYS A 169 -19.40 -8.61 23.28
N VAL A 170 -18.65 -9.61 23.76
CA VAL A 170 -18.55 -10.93 23.13
C VAL A 170 -19.18 -11.97 24.05
N SER A 171 -20.26 -12.61 23.62
CA SER A 171 -20.87 -13.71 24.38
C SER A 171 -19.99 -14.98 24.30
N ALA A 172 -20.18 -15.90 25.25
CA ALA A 172 -19.46 -17.18 25.26
C ALA A 172 -19.67 -17.97 23.94
N ALA A 173 -20.89 -17.99 23.42
CA ALA A 173 -21.20 -18.66 22.14
C ALA A 173 -20.47 -18.02 20.95
N VAL A 174 -20.39 -16.69 20.88
CA VAL A 174 -19.65 -15.99 19.82
C VAL A 174 -18.15 -16.25 19.95
N LYS A 175 -17.60 -16.23 21.18
CA LYS A 175 -16.20 -16.59 21.44
C LYS A 175 -15.89 -18.00 20.92
N GLU A 176 -16.73 -18.97 21.26
CA GLU A 176 -16.58 -20.38 20.86
C GLU A 176 -16.62 -20.51 19.32
N LEU A 177 -17.61 -19.90 18.65
CA LEU A 177 -17.71 -19.93 17.18
C LEU A 177 -16.47 -19.33 16.49
N ILE A 178 -15.96 -18.19 16.96
CA ILE A 178 -14.76 -17.59 16.40
C ILE A 178 -13.55 -18.51 16.64
N THR A 179 -13.43 -19.08 17.84
CA THR A 179 -12.33 -19.97 18.22
C THR A 179 -12.26 -21.22 17.34
N ILE A 180 -13.40 -21.90 17.12
CA ILE A 180 -13.48 -23.09 16.29
C ILE A 180 -13.12 -22.79 14.83
N ASN A 181 -13.53 -21.63 14.31
CA ASN A 181 -13.23 -21.21 12.94
C ASN A 181 -11.81 -20.63 12.76
N CYS A 182 -11.07 -20.41 13.85
CA CYS A 182 -9.75 -19.80 13.80
C CYS A 182 -8.65 -20.85 13.62
N LEU A 183 -8.37 -21.20 12.36
CA LEU A 183 -7.33 -22.17 12.01
C LEU A 183 -5.94 -21.64 12.39
N LYS A 184 -4.97 -22.54 12.57
CA LYS A 184 -3.59 -22.19 12.98
C LYS A 184 -2.89 -21.21 12.03
N ASN A 185 -3.23 -21.22 10.75
CA ASN A 185 -2.57 -20.54 9.63
C ASN A 185 -3.34 -19.33 9.08
N MET A 186 -4.39 -18.85 9.76
CA MET A 186 -5.15 -17.66 9.36
C MET A 186 -5.14 -16.58 10.43
N SER A 187 -5.52 -15.35 10.07
CA SER A 187 -5.73 -14.27 11.03
C SER A 187 -7.03 -14.46 11.83
N PHE A 188 -7.07 -13.88 13.01
CA PHE A 188 -8.30 -13.75 13.78
C PHE A 188 -9.40 -13.06 12.98
N PHE A 189 -9.08 -12.04 12.20
CA PHE A 189 -10.07 -11.28 11.41
C PHE A 189 -10.77 -12.14 10.38
N MET A 190 -10.08 -13.14 9.83
CA MET A 190 -10.68 -14.06 8.87
C MET A 190 -11.67 -15.02 9.55
N ALA A 191 -11.32 -15.53 10.74
CA ALA A 191 -12.23 -16.33 11.56
C ALA A 191 -13.45 -15.52 12.01
N ARG A 192 -13.21 -14.27 12.48
CA ARG A 192 -14.27 -13.31 12.85
C ARG A 192 -15.24 -13.05 11.70
N ASN A 193 -14.76 -12.99 10.48
CA ASN A 193 -15.58 -12.72 9.29
C ASN A 193 -16.60 -13.83 8.96
N GLN A 194 -16.44 -15.01 9.54
CA GLN A 194 -17.33 -16.15 9.35
C GLN A 194 -18.50 -16.18 10.36
N VAL A 195 -18.53 -15.24 11.31
CA VAL A 195 -19.55 -15.18 12.36
C VAL A 195 -20.41 -13.93 12.22
N ASN A 196 -21.71 -14.11 12.07
CA ASN A 196 -22.67 -12.99 11.91
C ASN A 196 -22.98 -12.34 13.27
N VAL A 197 -22.08 -11.44 13.68
CA VAL A 197 -22.20 -10.64 14.91
C VAL A 197 -21.59 -9.25 14.65
N SER A 198 -22.00 -8.22 15.37
CA SER A 198 -21.40 -6.89 15.29
C SER A 198 -20.39 -6.71 16.42
N LEU A 199 -19.14 -6.43 16.06
CA LEU A 199 -18.05 -6.09 16.98
C LEU A 199 -17.43 -4.75 16.51
N PRO A 200 -18.04 -3.60 16.84
CA PRO A 200 -17.76 -2.32 16.17
C PRO A 200 -16.30 -1.88 16.22
N LEU A 201 -15.59 -2.10 17.34
CA LEU A 201 -14.18 -1.71 17.48
C LEU A 201 -13.28 -2.65 16.66
N ILE A 202 -13.52 -3.94 16.72
CA ILE A 202 -12.78 -4.95 15.93
C ILE A 202 -13.08 -4.79 14.44
N ASP A 203 -14.36 -4.60 14.09
CA ASP A 203 -14.78 -4.43 12.69
C ASP A 203 -14.21 -3.15 12.08
N ALA A 204 -14.11 -2.06 12.85
CA ALA A 204 -13.48 -0.83 12.38
C ALA A 204 -12.00 -1.03 11.98
N ALA A 205 -11.24 -1.79 12.77
CA ALA A 205 -9.85 -2.13 12.44
C ALA A 205 -9.78 -3.04 11.20
N LYS A 206 -10.66 -4.06 11.12
CA LYS A 206 -10.74 -4.98 9.98
C LYS A 206 -11.07 -4.25 8.68
N ASP A 207 -12.10 -3.41 8.69
CA ASP A 207 -12.55 -2.69 7.51
C ASP A 207 -11.53 -1.66 7.04
N TRP A 208 -10.76 -1.10 7.98
CA TRP A 208 -9.61 -0.26 7.66
C TRP A 208 -8.57 -1.03 6.84
N MET A 209 -8.04 -2.12 7.34
CA MET A 209 -7.01 -2.88 6.65
C MET A 209 -7.48 -3.32 5.26
N LYS A 210 -8.72 -3.78 5.17
CA LYS A 210 -9.30 -4.24 3.91
C LYS A 210 -9.51 -3.14 2.88
N GLY A 211 -9.92 -1.94 3.31
CA GLY A 211 -10.42 -0.91 2.40
C GLY A 211 -9.50 0.28 2.20
N GLN A 212 -8.45 0.43 3.03
CA GLN A 212 -7.62 1.63 3.03
C GLN A 212 -6.11 1.38 3.05
N ILE A 213 -5.72 0.13 2.90
CA ILE A 213 -4.38 -0.22 2.43
C ILE A 213 -4.54 -0.68 0.99
N MET A 214 -4.01 0.09 0.06
CA MET A 214 -3.98 -0.31 -1.35
C MET A 214 -2.84 -1.31 -1.56
N PRO A 215 -3.01 -2.30 -2.46
CA PRO A 215 -1.91 -3.16 -2.87
C PRO A 215 -0.72 -2.35 -3.37
N ALA A 216 0.48 -2.75 -3.02
CA ALA A 216 1.68 -2.05 -3.47
C ALA A 216 1.84 -2.12 -4.99
N ILE A 217 2.24 -1.00 -5.57
CA ILE A 217 2.58 -0.90 -6.98
C ILE A 217 4.06 -1.26 -7.14
N TYR A 218 4.33 -2.37 -7.82
CA TYR A 218 5.67 -2.80 -8.19
C TYR A 218 6.01 -2.41 -9.64
N PRO A 219 7.29 -2.44 -10.07
CA PRO A 219 7.68 -2.09 -11.44
C PRO A 219 6.93 -2.87 -12.52
N HIS A 220 6.60 -4.13 -12.26
CA HIS A 220 5.87 -5.02 -13.18
C HIS A 220 4.34 -5.00 -13.01
N THR A 221 3.80 -4.17 -12.10
CA THR A 221 2.35 -4.05 -11.91
C THR A 221 1.71 -3.46 -13.17
N ASN A 222 0.71 -4.16 -13.73
CA ASN A 222 -0.03 -3.68 -14.91
C ASN A 222 -1.01 -2.56 -14.52
N LEU A 223 -0.48 -1.35 -14.44
CA LEU A 223 -1.27 -0.16 -14.13
C LEU A 223 -2.17 0.28 -15.30
N THR A 224 -1.82 -0.05 -16.54
CA THR A 224 -2.64 0.27 -17.72
C THR A 224 -4.03 -0.33 -17.59
N ASN A 225 -4.12 -1.64 -17.36
CA ASN A 225 -5.41 -2.31 -17.19
C ASN A 225 -6.20 -1.77 -15.99
N TYR A 226 -5.51 -1.41 -14.91
CA TYR A 226 -6.14 -0.79 -13.76
C TYR A 226 -6.76 0.56 -14.14
N ALA A 227 -6.00 1.47 -14.75
CA ALA A 227 -6.47 2.79 -15.14
C ALA A 227 -7.61 2.72 -16.18
N GLN A 228 -7.51 1.83 -17.19
CA GLN A 228 -8.56 1.59 -18.16
C GLN A 228 -9.89 1.19 -17.50
N ARG A 229 -9.85 0.28 -16.52
CA ARG A 229 -11.06 -0.11 -15.77
C ARG A 229 -11.65 1.06 -14.98
N ARG A 230 -10.79 1.88 -14.37
CA ARG A 230 -11.25 3.02 -13.57
C ARG A 230 -11.83 4.13 -14.44
N THR A 231 -11.18 4.47 -15.55
CA THR A 231 -11.65 5.50 -16.50
C THR A 231 -12.91 5.08 -17.27
N SER A 232 -13.11 3.77 -17.52
CA SER A 232 -14.34 3.30 -18.15
C SER A 232 -15.61 3.42 -17.28
N THR A 233 -15.45 3.62 -15.96
CA THR A 233 -16.56 3.66 -15.01
C THR A 233 -16.65 4.97 -14.20
N ASN A 234 -15.62 5.81 -14.22
CA ASN A 234 -15.54 7.00 -13.40
C ASN A 234 -15.00 8.22 -14.16
N GLN A 235 -15.89 9.11 -14.55
CA GLN A 235 -15.53 10.34 -15.27
C GLN A 235 -14.63 11.29 -14.47
N ALA A 236 -14.71 11.29 -13.12
CA ALA A 236 -13.87 12.18 -12.30
C ALA A 236 -12.40 11.77 -12.39
N ILE A 237 -12.10 10.47 -12.41
CA ILE A 237 -10.74 9.95 -12.67
C ILE A 237 -10.28 10.33 -14.08
N THR A 238 -11.14 10.12 -15.09
CA THR A 238 -10.80 10.46 -16.47
C THR A 238 -10.44 11.94 -16.61
N LYS A 239 -11.30 12.82 -16.05
CA LYS A 239 -11.04 14.26 -16.07
C LYS A 239 -9.73 14.62 -15.38
N HIS A 240 -9.50 14.11 -14.17
CA HIS A 240 -8.24 14.35 -13.43
C HIS A 240 -7.01 13.97 -14.24
N ILE A 241 -7.01 12.78 -14.85
CA ILE A 241 -5.88 12.29 -15.65
C ILE A 241 -5.67 13.15 -16.90
N VAL A 242 -6.75 13.52 -17.61
CA VAL A 242 -6.67 14.39 -18.78
C VAL A 242 -6.09 15.75 -18.41
N ASP A 243 -6.61 16.37 -17.35
CA ASP A 243 -6.12 17.67 -16.87
C ASP A 243 -4.61 17.58 -16.53
N PHE A 244 -4.18 16.53 -15.81
CA PHE A 244 -2.78 16.29 -15.48
C PHE A 244 -1.88 16.10 -16.71
N LEU A 245 -2.28 15.22 -17.65
CA LEU A 245 -1.50 14.92 -18.86
C LEU A 245 -1.40 16.15 -19.78
N HIS A 246 -2.48 16.91 -19.90
CA HIS A 246 -2.47 18.16 -20.65
C HIS A 246 -1.49 19.18 -20.05
N GLU A 247 -1.52 19.38 -18.74
CA GLU A 247 -0.59 20.27 -18.03
C GLU A 247 0.85 19.77 -18.02
N ALA A 248 1.07 18.47 -18.19
CA ALA A 248 2.40 17.86 -18.28
C ALA A 248 2.96 17.84 -19.71
N ASP A 249 2.33 18.56 -20.65
CA ASP A 249 2.76 18.74 -22.04
C ASP A 249 2.76 17.46 -22.90
N PHE A 250 1.79 16.58 -22.63
CA PHE A 250 1.59 15.38 -23.47
C PHE A 250 0.68 15.61 -24.68
N ASN A 251 0.15 16.83 -24.88
CA ASN A 251 -0.85 17.18 -25.91
C ASN A 251 -2.14 16.33 -25.89
N ILE A 252 -2.36 15.56 -24.82
CA ILE A 252 -3.55 14.73 -24.65
C ILE A 252 -4.67 15.61 -24.11
N THR A 253 -5.76 15.67 -24.86
CA THR A 253 -6.92 16.53 -24.56
C THR A 253 -8.17 15.76 -24.17
N ASN A 254 -8.21 14.46 -24.46
CA ASN A 254 -9.30 13.58 -24.05
C ASN A 254 -8.86 12.13 -23.95
N ILE A 255 -9.57 11.36 -23.12
CA ILE A 255 -9.39 9.90 -22.98
C ILE A 255 -10.77 9.26 -22.98
N GLN A 256 -10.95 8.27 -23.86
CA GLN A 256 -12.18 7.49 -23.97
C GLN A 256 -11.89 6.02 -23.68
N SER A 257 -12.43 5.50 -22.58
CA SER A 257 -12.32 4.07 -22.20
C SER A 257 -13.69 3.43 -22.24
N ASN A 258 -13.93 2.57 -23.21
CA ASN A 258 -15.22 1.92 -23.44
C ASN A 258 -15.11 0.40 -23.33
N VAL A 259 -16.10 -0.21 -22.70
CA VAL A 259 -16.21 -1.68 -22.67
C VAL A 259 -16.77 -2.14 -24.02
N ILE A 260 -16.00 -2.95 -24.73
CA ILE A 260 -16.41 -3.58 -25.99
C ILE A 260 -16.48 -5.09 -25.84
N ASN A 261 -17.36 -5.73 -26.60
CA ASN A 261 -17.43 -7.18 -26.72
C ASN A 261 -16.57 -7.60 -27.91
N GLN A 262 -15.42 -8.20 -27.64
CA GLN A 262 -14.51 -8.69 -28.67
C GLN A 262 -14.82 -10.15 -28.99
N VAL A 263 -15.05 -10.45 -30.24
CA VAL A 263 -15.18 -11.83 -30.75
C VAL A 263 -13.82 -12.52 -30.65
N ILE A 264 -13.78 -13.72 -30.10
CA ILE A 264 -12.56 -14.50 -29.90
C ILE A 264 -12.56 -15.78 -30.72
N SER A 265 -11.37 -16.27 -31.05
CA SER A 265 -11.19 -17.53 -31.77
C SER A 265 -11.62 -18.74 -30.94
N ASN A 266 -11.91 -19.86 -31.60
CA ASN A 266 -12.27 -21.10 -30.92
C ASN A 266 -11.17 -21.60 -29.96
N ASP A 267 -9.90 -21.34 -30.24
CA ASP A 267 -8.78 -21.73 -29.39
C ASP A 267 -8.73 -20.83 -28.14
N ALA A 268 -8.97 -19.52 -28.30
CA ALA A 268 -9.10 -18.60 -27.17
C ALA A 268 -10.32 -18.97 -26.28
N ILE A 269 -11.45 -19.39 -26.88
CA ILE A 269 -12.61 -19.89 -26.13
C ILE A 269 -12.20 -21.06 -25.24
N LYS A 270 -11.48 -22.08 -25.77
CA LYS A 270 -11.03 -23.21 -25.00
C LYS A 270 -10.13 -22.79 -23.84
N PHE A 271 -9.15 -21.90 -24.11
CA PHE A 271 -8.25 -21.38 -23.11
C PHE A 271 -9.01 -20.75 -21.93
N PHE A 272 -9.93 -19.82 -22.19
CA PHE A 272 -10.71 -19.14 -21.13
C PHE A 272 -11.66 -20.09 -20.39
N LEU A 273 -12.19 -21.11 -21.06
CA LEU A 273 -13.06 -22.09 -20.41
C LEU A 273 -12.29 -23.03 -19.44
N GLU A 274 -11.02 -23.29 -19.73
CA GLU A 274 -10.14 -24.12 -18.92
C GLU A 274 -9.44 -23.32 -17.80
N ASP A 275 -9.28 -21.98 -17.98
CA ASP A 275 -8.63 -21.12 -16.98
C ASP A 275 -9.44 -21.11 -15.67
N ALA A 276 -8.74 -21.43 -14.56
CA ALA A 276 -9.30 -21.43 -13.22
C ALA A 276 -9.69 -20.02 -12.72
N ASN A 277 -9.08 -18.98 -13.25
CA ASN A 277 -9.34 -17.58 -12.87
C ASN A 277 -10.56 -16.99 -13.58
N THR A 278 -11.05 -17.62 -14.65
CA THR A 278 -12.25 -17.18 -15.36
C THR A 278 -13.50 -17.60 -14.57
N THR A 279 -14.32 -16.61 -14.21
CA THR A 279 -15.54 -16.85 -13.42
C THR A 279 -16.56 -17.70 -14.16
N GLN A 280 -17.44 -18.40 -13.44
CA GLN A 280 -18.48 -19.23 -14.09
C GLN A 280 -19.41 -18.39 -14.96
N GLU A 281 -19.76 -17.18 -14.52
CA GLU A 281 -20.58 -16.24 -15.30
C GLU A 281 -19.90 -15.85 -16.62
N GLU A 282 -18.60 -15.58 -16.60
CA GLU A 282 -17.82 -15.30 -17.81
C GLU A 282 -17.72 -16.52 -18.72
N LYS A 283 -17.50 -17.73 -18.15
CA LYS A 283 -17.48 -18.98 -18.92
C LYS A 283 -18.80 -19.24 -19.64
N GLU A 284 -19.94 -19.01 -18.99
CA GLU A 284 -21.26 -19.15 -19.60
C GLU A 284 -21.48 -18.13 -20.74
N ARG A 285 -21.07 -16.87 -20.52
CA ARG A 285 -21.14 -15.84 -21.54
C ARG A 285 -20.25 -16.19 -22.74
N ILE A 286 -19.00 -16.59 -22.51
CA ILE A 286 -18.06 -16.98 -23.57
C ILE A 286 -18.63 -18.13 -24.41
N ARG A 287 -19.24 -19.13 -23.77
CA ARG A 287 -19.90 -20.27 -24.46
C ARG A 287 -21.05 -19.80 -25.37
N LYS A 288 -21.84 -18.84 -24.88
CA LYS A 288 -23.04 -18.36 -25.56
C LYS A 288 -22.74 -17.34 -26.66
N GLU A 289 -21.92 -16.36 -26.34
CA GLU A 289 -21.70 -15.18 -27.17
C GLU A 289 -20.39 -15.25 -27.98
N LYS A 290 -19.47 -16.15 -27.62
CA LYS A 290 -18.11 -16.26 -28.20
C LYS A 290 -17.32 -14.92 -28.16
N THR A 291 -17.59 -14.13 -27.13
CA THR A 291 -16.97 -12.82 -26.91
C THR A 291 -16.37 -12.74 -25.51
N ILE A 292 -15.34 -11.91 -25.39
CA ILE A 292 -14.85 -11.43 -24.08
C ILE A 292 -15.12 -9.93 -23.96
N ARG A 293 -15.31 -9.47 -22.74
CA ARG A 293 -15.33 -8.03 -22.45
C ARG A 293 -13.90 -7.49 -22.40
N GLN A 294 -13.61 -6.55 -23.24
CA GLN A 294 -12.34 -5.84 -23.26
C GLN A 294 -12.59 -4.34 -23.12
N ILE A 295 -11.66 -3.62 -22.50
CA ILE A 295 -11.72 -2.17 -22.44
C ILE A 295 -10.83 -1.64 -23.54
N ARG A 296 -11.43 -0.90 -24.47
CA ARG A 296 -10.73 -0.16 -25.52
C ARG A 296 -10.53 1.26 -25.02
N THR A 297 -9.28 1.71 -24.98
CA THR A 297 -8.93 3.07 -24.55
C THR A 297 -8.26 3.81 -25.70
N ILE A 298 -8.81 4.98 -26.00
CA ILE A 298 -8.35 5.89 -27.06
C ILE A 298 -7.92 7.19 -26.40
N PHE A 299 -6.75 7.69 -26.78
CA PHE A 299 -6.22 9.00 -26.42
C PHE A 299 -6.41 9.96 -27.58
N GLU A 300 -6.92 11.16 -27.33
CA GLU A 300 -7.07 12.22 -28.31
C GLU A 300 -5.97 13.27 -28.10
N HIS A 301 -5.18 13.51 -29.12
CA HIS A 301 -4.10 14.49 -29.13
C HIS A 301 -4.53 15.69 -29.96
N THR A 302 -4.46 16.89 -29.37
CA THR A 302 -4.74 18.13 -30.14
C THR A 302 -3.42 18.84 -30.40
N ILE A 303 -3.13 19.03 -31.67
CA ILE A 303 -1.90 19.64 -32.18
C ILE A 303 -2.22 20.98 -32.80
N GLU A 304 -1.38 22.01 -32.58
CA GLU A 304 -1.47 23.29 -33.25
C GLU A 304 -0.77 23.21 -34.60
N MET A 305 -1.53 23.54 -35.68
CA MET A 305 -1.08 23.61 -37.05
C MET A 305 -1.12 25.06 -37.54
N GLU A 306 -0.49 25.36 -38.67
CA GLU A 306 -0.54 26.71 -39.25
C GLU A 306 -1.98 27.18 -39.55
N GLU A 307 -2.88 26.27 -39.87
CA GLU A 307 -4.28 26.57 -40.21
C GLU A 307 -5.27 26.39 -39.04
N GLY A 308 -4.79 26.08 -37.82
CA GLY A 308 -5.65 25.89 -36.66
C GLY A 308 -5.25 24.68 -35.78
N LYS A 309 -6.20 24.15 -35.01
CA LYS A 309 -5.98 22.99 -34.13
C LYS A 309 -6.62 21.76 -34.80
N GLU A 310 -5.86 20.66 -34.81
CA GLU A 310 -6.34 19.37 -35.28
C GLU A 310 -6.25 18.33 -34.16
N THR A 311 -7.22 17.41 -34.08
CA THR A 311 -7.28 16.35 -33.08
C THR A 311 -7.14 14.98 -33.73
N TYR A 312 -6.20 14.20 -33.22
CA TYR A 312 -5.91 12.84 -33.70
C TYR A 312 -6.16 11.84 -32.56
N SER A 313 -6.75 10.69 -32.93
CA SER A 313 -7.02 9.60 -31.99
C SER A 313 -5.97 8.52 -32.10
N MET A 314 -5.43 8.09 -30.96
CA MET A 314 -4.47 6.99 -30.88
C MET A 314 -4.95 5.93 -29.89
N GLU A 315 -4.76 4.65 -30.26
CA GLU A 315 -4.97 3.53 -29.33
C GLU A 315 -3.88 3.53 -28.26
N TRP A 316 -4.21 3.06 -27.08
CA TRP A 316 -3.28 3.03 -25.93
C TRP A 316 -1.98 2.29 -26.23
N GLU A 317 -1.99 1.26 -27.10
CA GLU A 317 -0.81 0.50 -27.51
C GLU A 317 0.22 1.34 -28.29
N ASN A 318 -0.20 2.44 -28.87
CA ASN A 318 0.66 3.36 -29.61
C ASN A 318 1.22 4.49 -28.75
N GLU A 319 0.78 4.58 -27.50
CA GLU A 319 1.30 5.56 -26.54
C GLU A 319 2.68 5.18 -25.99
N SER A 320 3.43 6.18 -25.54
CA SER A 320 4.72 5.94 -24.92
C SER A 320 4.58 5.19 -23.58
N VAL A 321 5.61 4.42 -23.20
CA VAL A 321 5.66 3.74 -21.90
C VAL A 321 5.53 4.75 -20.75
N GLY A 322 6.12 5.94 -20.88
CA GLY A 322 6.02 7.02 -19.89
C GLY A 322 4.61 7.56 -19.75
N THR A 323 3.91 7.79 -20.89
CA THR A 323 2.49 8.20 -20.93
C THR A 323 1.63 7.18 -20.20
N MET A 324 1.80 5.88 -20.51
CA MET A 324 1.01 4.80 -19.94
C MET A 324 1.33 4.60 -18.44
N ARG A 325 2.58 4.77 -18.03
CA ARG A 325 2.96 4.74 -16.61
C ARG A 325 2.30 5.89 -15.85
N THR A 326 2.31 7.11 -16.41
CA THR A 326 1.64 8.29 -15.82
C THR A 326 0.13 8.08 -15.74
N PHE A 327 -0.50 7.62 -16.81
CA PHE A 327 -1.92 7.27 -16.85
C PHE A 327 -2.32 6.33 -15.70
N GLY A 328 -1.51 5.29 -15.47
CA GLY A 328 -1.74 4.33 -14.41
C GLY A 328 -1.50 4.87 -13.01
N LEU A 329 -0.42 5.64 -12.81
CA LEU A 329 -0.09 6.23 -11.51
C LEU A 329 -1.11 7.28 -11.09
N GLU A 330 -1.52 8.17 -12.01
CA GLU A 330 -2.53 9.19 -11.72
C GLU A 330 -3.88 8.59 -11.35
N ALA A 331 -4.29 7.48 -12.01
CA ALA A 331 -5.47 6.76 -11.61
C ALA A 331 -5.38 6.20 -10.17
N ALA A 332 -4.22 5.63 -9.80
CA ALA A 332 -4.00 5.07 -8.48
C ALA A 332 -3.91 6.16 -7.39
N LEU A 333 -3.20 7.26 -7.66
CA LEU A 333 -3.07 8.40 -6.75
C LEU A 333 -4.41 9.09 -6.52
N PHE A 334 -5.18 9.33 -7.58
CA PHE A 334 -6.53 9.89 -7.45
C PHE A 334 -7.41 9.02 -6.55
N GLU A 335 -7.42 7.70 -6.78
CA GLU A 335 -8.20 6.79 -5.96
C GLU A 335 -7.72 6.76 -4.50
N ALA A 336 -6.40 6.72 -4.28
CA ALA A 336 -5.83 6.79 -2.94
C ALA A 336 -6.30 8.05 -2.19
N VAL A 337 -6.29 9.21 -2.86
CA VAL A 337 -6.77 10.49 -2.29
C VAL A 337 -8.27 10.44 -1.99
N GLN A 338 -9.10 9.93 -2.92
CA GLN A 338 -10.55 9.82 -2.73
C GLN A 338 -10.93 8.86 -1.60
N THR A 339 -10.16 7.80 -1.42
CA THR A 339 -10.39 6.80 -0.37
C THR A 339 -9.62 7.08 0.91
N GLN A 340 -8.72 8.06 0.91
CA GLN A 340 -7.82 8.40 2.00
C GLN A 340 -7.00 7.18 2.45
N SER A 341 -6.43 6.45 1.48
CA SER A 341 -5.72 5.19 1.69
C SER A 341 -4.21 5.37 1.79
N LEU A 342 -3.53 4.36 2.33
CA LEU A 342 -2.09 4.19 2.11
C LEU A 342 -1.87 3.59 0.73
N LEU A 343 -0.96 4.20 -0.05
CA LEU A 343 -0.50 3.70 -1.34
C LEU A 343 1.03 3.48 -1.30
N PRO A 344 1.49 2.22 -1.24
CA PRO A 344 2.91 1.91 -1.40
C PRO A 344 3.28 1.81 -2.88
N ILE A 345 4.43 2.41 -3.29
CA ILE A 345 4.94 2.33 -4.67
C ILE A 345 6.43 1.99 -4.64
N ASP A 346 6.79 0.88 -5.25
CA ASP A 346 8.19 0.49 -5.46
C ASP A 346 8.70 1.04 -6.78
N GLU A 347 9.97 1.51 -6.77
CA GLU A 347 10.62 2.12 -7.94
C GLU A 347 9.70 3.16 -8.62
N VAL A 348 9.28 4.16 -7.86
CA VAL A 348 8.31 5.18 -8.30
C VAL A 348 8.75 5.92 -9.56
N ASP A 349 10.06 6.01 -9.78
CA ASP A 349 10.73 6.67 -10.91
C ASP A 349 10.79 5.80 -12.18
N THR A 350 10.39 4.53 -12.12
CA THR A 350 10.44 3.62 -13.29
C THR A 350 9.65 4.19 -14.47
N SER A 351 10.34 4.34 -15.61
CA SER A 351 9.78 4.84 -16.87
C SER A 351 9.26 6.27 -16.84
N LEU A 352 9.59 7.06 -15.84
CA LEU A 352 9.21 8.47 -15.74
C LEU A 352 10.41 9.39 -15.92
N HIS A 353 10.19 10.50 -16.64
CA HIS A 353 11.16 11.59 -16.65
C HIS A 353 11.22 12.25 -15.25
N PRO A 354 12.40 12.64 -14.72
CA PRO A 354 12.52 13.20 -13.37
C PRO A 354 11.59 14.40 -13.10
N LYS A 355 11.44 15.32 -14.06
CA LYS A 355 10.51 16.46 -13.93
C LYS A 355 9.03 16.05 -13.85
N LEU A 356 8.67 14.96 -14.50
CA LEU A 356 7.30 14.43 -14.43
C LEU A 356 7.02 13.83 -13.07
N LEU A 357 7.97 13.08 -12.51
CA LEU A 357 7.87 12.57 -11.15
C LEU A 357 7.78 13.70 -10.13
N GLU A 358 8.60 14.75 -10.29
CA GLU A 358 8.52 15.97 -9.46
C GLU A 358 7.12 16.59 -9.53
N LYS A 359 6.53 16.74 -10.73
CA LYS A 359 5.18 17.28 -10.91
C LYS A 359 4.12 16.40 -10.21
N ILE A 360 4.19 15.08 -10.38
CA ILE A 360 3.29 14.12 -9.71
C ILE A 360 3.34 14.31 -8.18
N LEU A 361 4.55 14.33 -7.61
CA LEU A 361 4.74 14.52 -6.18
C LEU A 361 4.28 15.90 -5.71
N PHE A 362 4.54 16.95 -6.49
CA PHE A 362 4.12 18.31 -6.17
C PHE A 362 2.59 18.43 -6.08
N GLU A 363 1.86 17.89 -7.04
CA GLU A 363 0.39 17.91 -7.02
C GLU A 363 -0.18 17.08 -5.88
N TYR A 364 0.37 15.87 -5.66
CA TYR A 364 -0.03 15.03 -4.54
C TYR A 364 0.19 15.73 -3.18
N LEU A 365 1.40 16.27 -2.94
CA LEU A 365 1.76 16.87 -1.66
C LEU A 365 1.01 18.17 -1.37
N ARG A 366 0.53 18.89 -2.39
CA ARG A 366 -0.30 20.08 -2.24
C ARG A 366 -1.77 19.80 -2.05
N THR A 367 -2.26 18.64 -2.47
CA THR A 367 -3.68 18.27 -2.32
C THR A 367 -3.98 17.86 -0.87
N PRO A 368 -4.78 18.64 -0.09
CA PRO A 368 -5.09 18.28 1.29
C PRO A 368 -5.83 16.95 1.37
N SER A 369 -5.30 15.99 2.12
CA SER A 369 -5.92 14.69 2.37
C SER A 369 -5.29 14.02 3.58
N ARG A 370 -5.84 12.88 4.02
CA ARG A 370 -5.20 11.98 4.98
C ARG A 370 -4.53 10.78 4.31
N THR A 371 -4.44 10.78 2.99
CA THR A 371 -3.74 9.74 2.23
C THR A 371 -2.28 9.69 2.62
N GLN A 372 -1.74 8.51 2.78
CA GLN A 372 -0.31 8.28 2.95
C GLN A 372 0.28 7.67 1.68
N LEU A 373 1.38 8.22 1.21
CA LEU A 373 2.16 7.70 0.09
C LEU A 373 3.52 7.24 0.62
N LEU A 374 3.82 5.95 0.44
CA LEU A 374 5.12 5.37 0.75
C LEU A 374 5.79 4.98 -0.55
N VAL A 375 6.86 5.65 -0.91
CA VAL A 375 7.60 5.36 -2.15
C VAL A 375 8.98 4.80 -1.87
N ALA A 376 9.42 3.86 -2.68
CA ALA A 376 10.80 3.42 -2.72
C ALA A 376 11.44 3.83 -4.04
N THR A 377 12.71 4.23 -4.01
CA THR A 377 13.48 4.62 -5.20
C THR A 377 14.97 4.38 -5.00
N HIS A 378 15.68 4.18 -6.09
CA HIS A 378 17.13 4.22 -6.13
C HIS A 378 17.66 5.52 -6.77
N ASN A 379 16.77 6.35 -7.32
CA ASN A 379 17.09 7.62 -7.95
C ASN A 379 17.28 8.71 -6.89
N ASP A 380 18.50 9.21 -6.75
CA ASP A 380 18.86 10.23 -5.79
C ASP A 380 18.39 11.65 -6.15
N GLY A 381 17.78 11.83 -7.34
CA GLY A 381 17.31 13.13 -7.81
C GLY A 381 16.27 13.79 -6.90
N LEU A 382 15.40 12.98 -6.26
CA LEU A 382 14.40 13.50 -5.33
C LEU A 382 15.03 14.08 -4.05
N LEU A 383 16.30 13.77 -3.72
CA LEU A 383 17.01 14.36 -2.58
C LEU A 383 17.33 15.86 -2.79
N ASP A 384 17.34 16.33 -4.05
CA ASP A 384 17.47 17.77 -4.35
C ASP A 384 16.19 18.55 -3.97
N LEU A 385 15.06 17.86 -3.83
CA LEU A 385 13.76 18.46 -3.45
C LEU A 385 13.56 18.55 -1.93
N VAL A 386 14.52 18.07 -1.14
CA VAL A 386 14.45 18.16 0.32
C VAL A 386 14.60 19.62 0.74
N ASP A 387 13.69 20.11 1.58
CA ASP A 387 13.46 21.49 2.01
C ASP A 387 12.76 22.39 0.97
N ASP A 388 12.61 21.96 -0.28
CA ASP A 388 11.83 22.69 -1.29
C ASP A 388 10.44 22.07 -1.49
N LEU A 389 10.36 20.75 -1.53
CA LEU A 389 9.12 19.99 -1.69
C LEU A 389 8.98 18.85 -0.65
N ILE A 390 10.07 18.20 -0.29
CA ILE A 390 10.09 17.00 0.56
C ILE A 390 10.62 17.37 1.95
N ARG A 391 9.94 16.92 2.99
CA ARG A 391 10.37 17.10 4.38
C ARG A 391 11.54 16.17 4.72
N LYS A 392 12.51 16.63 5.50
CA LYS A 392 13.64 15.79 5.98
C LYS A 392 13.20 14.55 6.74
N ASP A 393 12.15 14.70 7.57
CA ASP A 393 11.63 13.63 8.41
C ASP A 393 10.80 12.57 7.64
N SER A 394 10.58 12.80 6.33
CA SER A 394 9.97 11.81 5.43
C SER A 394 10.99 10.96 4.67
N VAL A 395 12.28 11.25 4.81
CA VAL A 395 13.35 10.55 4.07
C VAL A 395 13.93 9.41 4.90
N TRP A 396 13.93 8.21 4.34
CA TRP A 396 14.42 6.98 4.93
C TRP A 396 15.50 6.34 4.07
N PHE A 397 16.37 5.54 4.68
CA PHE A 397 17.42 4.79 4.02
C PHE A 397 17.38 3.32 4.41
N THR A 398 17.66 2.44 3.43
CA THR A 398 17.95 1.03 3.68
C THR A 398 19.38 0.70 3.29
N GLU A 399 20.09 0.03 4.18
CA GLU A 399 21.46 -0.43 3.95
C GLU A 399 21.57 -1.93 4.24
N LYS A 400 22.10 -2.68 3.27
CA LYS A 400 22.30 -4.11 3.45
C LYS A 400 23.73 -4.41 3.89
N LYS A 401 23.88 -5.01 5.05
CA LYS A 401 25.17 -5.47 5.58
C LYS A 401 25.72 -6.65 4.79
N LYS A 402 27.00 -6.92 4.92
CA LYS A 402 27.65 -8.12 4.33
C LYS A 402 27.00 -9.43 4.79
N SER A 403 26.38 -9.46 5.96
CA SER A 403 25.59 -10.58 6.49
C SER A 403 24.25 -10.79 5.78
N GLY A 404 23.87 -9.90 4.86
CA GLY A 404 22.55 -9.92 4.20
C GLY A 404 21.44 -9.25 4.99
N VAL A 405 21.70 -8.80 6.22
CA VAL A 405 20.75 -8.09 7.07
C VAL A 405 20.59 -6.65 6.59
N THR A 406 19.36 -6.18 6.50
CA THR A 406 19.02 -4.78 6.17
C THR A 406 18.77 -3.98 7.43
N ASP A 407 19.44 -2.82 7.52
CA ASP A 407 19.10 -1.75 8.47
C ASP A 407 18.17 -0.73 7.80
N LEU A 408 17.30 -0.11 8.59
CA LEU A 408 16.36 0.94 8.18
C LEU A 408 16.48 2.13 9.14
N TYR A 409 16.71 3.34 8.63
CA TYR A 409 16.93 4.54 9.46
C TYR A 409 16.50 5.82 8.73
N LYS A 410 16.21 6.89 9.47
CA LYS A 410 15.78 8.20 8.95
C LYS A 410 16.97 9.11 8.63
N LEU A 411 16.77 10.02 7.68
CA LEU A 411 17.72 11.14 7.45
C LEU A 411 17.91 11.99 8.72
N THR A 412 16.86 12.19 9.50
CA THR A 412 16.90 12.98 10.75
C THR A 412 17.65 12.32 11.90
N ASP A 413 18.02 11.04 11.79
CA ASP A 413 18.85 10.34 12.80
C ASP A 413 20.33 10.81 12.72
N PHE A 414 20.71 11.45 11.61
CA PHE A 414 22.07 11.93 11.40
C PHE A 414 22.28 13.35 11.96
N ARG A 415 23.36 13.54 12.70
CA ARG A 415 23.71 14.86 13.24
C ARG A 415 24.11 15.83 12.13
N GLY A 416 23.67 17.08 12.26
CA GLY A 416 24.11 18.17 11.39
C GLY A 416 23.51 18.18 9.99
N VAL A 417 22.41 17.44 9.75
CA VAL A 417 21.67 17.44 8.47
C VAL A 417 21.24 18.86 8.07
N ASN A 418 20.78 19.66 9.04
CA ASN A 418 20.34 21.06 8.80
C ASN A 418 21.47 22.04 8.39
N ARG A 419 22.73 21.59 8.39
CA ARG A 419 23.89 22.42 7.98
C ARG A 419 24.41 22.02 6.61
N LEU A 420 23.78 21.07 5.93
CA LEU A 420 24.21 20.61 4.62
C LEU A 420 23.65 21.52 3.55
N SER A 421 24.50 21.89 2.59
CA SER A 421 24.10 22.63 1.41
C SER A 421 23.37 21.78 0.39
N SER A 422 23.65 20.47 0.36
CA SER A 422 23.00 19.50 -0.52
C SER A 422 22.91 18.13 0.18
N ILE A 423 21.70 17.65 0.37
CA ILE A 423 21.43 16.30 0.89
C ILE A 423 21.88 15.25 -0.13
N ARG A 424 21.65 15.50 -1.43
CA ARG A 424 22.03 14.60 -2.51
C ARG A 424 23.54 14.39 -2.59
N GLU A 425 24.33 15.48 -2.53
CA GLU A 425 25.78 15.36 -2.52
C GLU A 425 26.30 14.62 -1.27
N ALA A 426 25.72 14.90 -0.11
CA ALA A 426 26.07 14.19 1.12
C ALA A 426 25.76 12.68 1.01
N TYR A 427 24.63 12.31 0.38
CA TYR A 427 24.28 10.92 0.10
C TYR A 427 25.29 10.27 -0.86
N ARG A 428 25.60 10.92 -1.99
CA ARG A 428 26.60 10.44 -2.96
C ARG A 428 27.99 10.27 -2.34
N ASN A 429 28.33 11.14 -1.40
CA ASN A 429 29.59 11.07 -0.63
C ASN A 429 29.52 10.06 0.54
N LYS A 430 28.54 9.15 0.54
CA LYS A 430 28.36 8.07 1.53
C LYS A 430 28.14 8.52 2.97
N ARG A 431 27.79 9.79 3.21
CA ARG A 431 27.60 10.31 4.57
C ARG A 431 26.45 9.61 5.31
N PHE A 432 25.45 9.15 4.59
CA PHE A 432 24.28 8.46 5.13
C PHE A 432 24.32 6.94 4.91
N GLY A 433 25.42 6.35 4.42
CA GLY A 433 25.42 4.98 3.96
C GLY A 433 24.48 4.76 2.77
N ALA A 434 23.88 3.58 2.68
CA ALA A 434 22.84 3.24 1.69
C ALA A 434 23.23 3.44 0.20
N THR A 435 24.52 3.52 -0.10
CA THR A 435 25.09 3.64 -1.44
C THR A 435 25.92 2.43 -1.81
N MET A 436 26.13 2.16 -3.12
CA MET A 436 27.05 1.11 -3.56
C MET A 436 28.49 1.44 -3.13
N ASN A 437 29.23 0.41 -2.72
CA ASN A 437 30.67 0.50 -2.41
C ASN A 437 31.51 0.64 -3.68
#